data_5a79304cb4fe3ab6b818b4339eef943b
#
_entry.id   5a79304cb4fe3ab6b818b4339eef943b
#
_cell.length_a   1.000
_cell.length_b   1.000
_cell.length_c   1.000
_cell.angle_alpha   90.00
_cell.angle_beta   90.00
_cell.angle_gamma   90.00
#
_symmetry.space_group_name_H-M   'P 1'
#
loop_
_entity.id
_entity.type
_entity.pdbx_description
1 polymer ?
#
loop_
_entity_poly.entity_id
_entity_poly.type
_entity_poly.pdbx_seq_one_letter_code
_entity_poly.pdbx_strand_id
1 'polypeptide(L)'
;MKITRFLTAMLAGIALQAADIPVKGFFNERNWRADRIRAPKPWQWVKENDKVVAIKISHPGIIHCEVFRSNYPIDNGKDLNKCYTGVAFEVKGDGSNEWGSITISEISMISGRYYFPVKNTKWHEVRVSFADMAPSGDHTLGLPAKMPVGKIGQINFNDRWTINWCNAKRKGFSYKIRNFRLIEDIKPTIDTKNVKARPLADVIKDMKDGKKVLVTCFGDSITAGTGLGPTEKRYAILLGKMLRESFKNNNITSQCVAIGGAHTNDSIGWLDRDLTKGNPNVATMLIGFNNRSGAQTAEMYRAHLEMWIERLLAKTKNKTAIILIPSVPGVPRWETQDDMAKINYQVAKKYNCTICPIEKVIKHIGPFEYRKKFLKDQIHPNQAGHQLFAKELLKLFVK
;
A
#
# COMPACT_ATOMS: atom_id res chain seq x y z
N MET A 1 0.82 48.92 -55.03
CA MET A 1 1.43 48.25 -53.86
C MET A 1 0.35 48.03 -52.82
N LYS A 2 -0.24 46.85 -52.77
CA LYS A 2 -1.30 46.47 -51.82
C LYS A 2 -0.67 45.52 -50.77
N ILE A 3 -0.61 45.99 -49.55
CA ILE A 3 -0.13 45.16 -48.42
C ILE A 3 -1.32 44.42 -47.84
N THR A 4 -1.36 43.12 -48.07
CA THR A 4 -2.35 42.23 -47.49
C THR A 4 -1.85 41.81 -46.12
N ARG A 5 -2.53 42.26 -45.08
CA ARG A 5 -2.28 41.78 -43.69
C ARG A 5 -2.98 40.44 -43.50
N PHE A 6 -2.23 39.39 -43.29
CA PHE A 6 -2.73 38.10 -42.76
C PHE A 6 -2.93 38.24 -41.25
N LEU A 7 -4.21 38.23 -40.83
CA LEU A 7 -4.58 37.99 -39.43
C LEU A 7 -4.55 36.47 -39.20
N THR A 8 -3.52 35.99 -38.50
CA THR A 8 -3.49 34.64 -37.97
C THR A 8 -4.30 34.65 -36.67
N ALA A 9 -5.53 34.16 -36.73
CA ALA A 9 -6.35 33.93 -35.56
C ALA A 9 -5.72 32.74 -34.76
N MET A 10 -5.06 33.02 -33.67
CA MET A 10 -4.75 32.02 -32.66
C MET A 10 -6.06 31.62 -31.97
N LEU A 11 -6.63 30.52 -32.40
CA LEU A 11 -7.62 29.77 -31.62
C LEU A 11 -6.88 29.15 -30.44
N ALA A 12 -6.81 29.88 -29.34
CA ALA A 12 -6.51 29.29 -28.04
C ALA A 12 -7.66 28.35 -27.71
N GLY A 13 -7.44 27.05 -27.91
CA GLY A 13 -8.32 26.02 -27.43
C GLY A 13 -8.42 26.12 -25.90
N ILE A 14 -9.46 26.75 -25.42
CA ILE A 14 -9.86 26.63 -24.01
C ILE A 14 -10.29 25.17 -23.88
N ALA A 15 -9.37 24.32 -23.41
CA ALA A 15 -9.75 23.02 -22.90
C ALA A 15 -10.73 23.29 -21.77
N LEU A 16 -12.00 23.05 -22.02
CA LEU A 16 -13.01 22.96 -20.94
C LEU A 16 -12.46 21.93 -19.95
N GLN A 17 -11.87 22.40 -18.87
CA GLN A 17 -11.58 21.54 -17.73
C GLN A 17 -12.95 21.03 -17.28
N ALA A 18 -13.13 19.72 -17.34
CA ALA A 18 -14.32 19.05 -16.83
C ALA A 18 -14.59 19.59 -15.41
N ALA A 19 -15.82 20.05 -15.18
CA ALA A 19 -16.12 20.81 -13.98
C ALA A 19 -15.95 19.95 -12.73
N ASP A 20 -14.99 20.32 -11.91
CA ASP A 20 -14.80 19.75 -10.57
C ASP A 20 -16.03 20.05 -9.71
N ILE A 21 -16.75 19.03 -9.24
CA ILE A 21 -17.98 19.25 -8.48
C ILE A 21 -17.74 19.08 -6.98
N PRO A 22 -17.95 20.16 -6.19
CA PRO A 22 -17.90 20.05 -4.73
C PRO A 22 -18.91 19.07 -4.18
N VAL A 23 -18.52 18.25 -3.22
CA VAL A 23 -19.44 17.34 -2.53
C VAL A 23 -20.31 18.13 -1.59
N LYS A 24 -21.61 18.24 -1.91
CA LYS A 24 -22.60 18.90 -1.05
C LYS A 24 -22.61 18.26 0.34
N GLY A 25 -22.72 19.10 1.36
CA GLY A 25 -22.81 18.65 2.74
C GLY A 25 -21.51 18.07 3.29
N PHE A 26 -20.37 18.21 2.59
CA PHE A 26 -19.07 17.77 3.14
C PHE A 26 -18.80 18.44 4.51
N PHE A 27 -19.18 19.70 4.68
CA PHE A 27 -19.04 20.42 5.94
C PHE A 27 -20.30 20.37 6.84
N ASN A 28 -21.24 19.48 6.57
CA ASN A 28 -22.40 19.29 7.47
C ASN A 28 -22.04 18.27 8.54
N GLU A 29 -22.08 18.68 9.80
CA GLU A 29 -21.71 17.85 10.95
C GLU A 29 -22.53 16.55 11.03
N ARG A 30 -23.78 16.56 10.64
CA ARG A 30 -24.68 15.39 10.64
C ARG A 30 -24.19 14.26 9.72
N ASN A 31 -23.36 14.58 8.75
CA ASN A 31 -22.77 13.62 7.81
C ASN A 31 -21.47 12.99 8.32
N TRP A 32 -20.96 13.44 9.47
CA TRP A 32 -19.69 12.95 10.01
C TRP A 32 -19.91 12.19 11.29
N ARG A 33 -19.34 11.02 11.39
CA ARG A 33 -19.30 10.21 12.60
C ARG A 33 -17.96 9.48 12.69
N ALA A 34 -17.57 9.15 13.89
CA ALA A 34 -16.42 8.32 14.15
C ALA A 34 -16.87 6.89 14.36
N ASP A 35 -16.19 5.95 13.71
CA ASP A 35 -16.47 4.53 13.92
C ASP A 35 -15.54 3.96 14.98
N ARG A 36 -16.13 3.12 15.87
CA ARG A 36 -15.44 2.31 16.86
C ARG A 36 -14.53 3.09 17.83
N ILE A 37 -14.82 4.33 18.13
CA ILE A 37 -13.97 5.15 18.98
C ILE A 37 -14.40 5.06 20.44
N ARG A 38 -13.46 4.63 21.27
CA ARG A 38 -13.47 4.84 22.72
C ARG A 38 -12.76 6.15 23.13
N ALA A 39 -12.40 6.97 22.17
CA ALA A 39 -11.62 8.20 22.33
C ALA A 39 -12.44 9.45 22.02
N PRO A 40 -12.00 10.65 22.43
CA PRO A 40 -12.66 11.90 22.06
C PRO A 40 -12.72 12.06 20.55
N LYS A 41 -13.76 12.77 20.09
CA LYS A 41 -14.06 13.07 18.68
C LYS A 41 -12.78 13.37 17.88
N PRO A 42 -12.42 12.56 16.86
CA PRO A 42 -11.12 12.65 16.20
C PRO A 42 -11.09 13.74 15.12
N TRP A 43 -12.11 14.56 15.03
CA TRP A 43 -12.22 15.63 14.07
C TRP A 43 -12.84 16.88 14.69
N GLN A 44 -12.48 18.05 14.14
CA GLN A 44 -12.93 19.37 14.55
C GLN A 44 -13.17 20.23 13.31
N TRP A 45 -14.22 21.07 13.36
CA TRP A 45 -14.41 22.10 12.35
C TRP A 45 -13.39 23.22 12.51
N VAL A 46 -12.76 23.61 11.41
CA VAL A 46 -11.94 24.83 11.36
C VAL A 46 -12.83 25.94 10.82
N LYS A 47 -13.00 26.99 11.62
CA LYS A 47 -13.83 28.15 11.26
C LYS A 47 -12.97 29.37 10.99
N GLU A 48 -13.38 30.18 10.03
CA GLU A 48 -12.89 31.52 9.74
C GLU A 48 -14.12 32.43 9.61
N ASN A 49 -14.19 33.52 10.37
CA ASN A 49 -15.34 34.40 10.42
C ASN A 49 -16.67 33.63 10.56
N ASP A 50 -16.72 32.71 11.52
CA ASP A 50 -17.85 31.81 11.84
C ASP A 50 -18.27 30.84 10.73
N LYS A 51 -17.64 30.86 9.58
CA LYS A 51 -17.88 29.92 8.50
C LYS A 51 -16.92 28.73 8.61
N VAL A 52 -17.45 27.51 8.43
CA VAL A 52 -16.60 26.32 8.36
C VAL A 52 -15.84 26.31 7.03
N VAL A 53 -14.50 26.36 7.12
CA VAL A 53 -13.63 26.40 5.95
C VAL A 53 -12.85 25.10 5.75
N ALA A 54 -12.68 24.31 6.79
CA ALA A 54 -11.96 23.04 6.74
C ALA A 54 -12.40 22.09 7.86
N ILE A 55 -12.04 20.83 7.74
CA ILE A 55 -12.09 19.86 8.83
C ILE A 55 -10.66 19.49 9.25
N LYS A 56 -10.37 19.57 10.55
CA LYS A 56 -9.13 19.03 11.13
C LYS A 56 -9.39 17.61 11.58
N ILE A 57 -8.59 16.68 11.10
CA ILE A 57 -8.62 15.27 11.47
C ILE A 57 -7.40 14.99 12.34
N SER A 58 -7.62 14.43 13.53
CA SER A 58 -6.56 14.12 14.48
C SER A 58 -6.49 12.61 14.69
N HIS A 59 -5.29 12.06 14.60
CA HIS A 59 -5.03 10.67 14.88
C HIS A 59 -4.32 10.58 16.23
N PRO A 60 -4.94 9.95 17.26
CA PRO A 60 -4.40 9.96 18.62
C PRO A 60 -3.20 9.01 18.83
N GLY A 61 -2.68 8.40 17.78
CA GLY A 61 -1.58 7.44 17.89
C GLY A 61 -2.00 6.03 18.33
N ILE A 62 -3.28 5.75 18.40
CA ILE A 62 -3.84 4.42 18.70
C ILE A 62 -4.48 3.79 17.47
N ILE A 63 -4.56 2.46 17.45
CA ILE A 63 -5.19 1.69 16.39
C ILE A 63 -6.70 1.96 16.36
N HIS A 64 -7.31 1.98 15.19
CA HIS A 64 -8.74 2.12 14.94
C HIS A 64 -9.33 3.51 15.16
N CYS A 65 -8.75 4.53 14.56
CA CYS A 65 -9.35 5.84 14.46
C CYS A 65 -9.82 6.10 13.02
N GLU A 66 -11.03 5.74 12.72
CA GLU A 66 -11.67 6.02 11.44
C GLU A 66 -12.65 7.19 11.61
N VAL A 67 -12.63 8.10 10.65
CA VAL A 67 -13.55 9.22 10.58
C VAL A 67 -14.39 9.03 9.34
N PHE A 68 -15.68 8.91 9.54
CA PHE A 68 -16.62 8.67 8.49
C PHE A 68 -17.35 9.88 8.04
N ARG A 69 -17.79 9.77 6.85
CA ARG A 69 -18.94 10.46 6.36
C ARG A 69 -20.14 9.51 6.18
N SER A 70 -21.36 10.09 6.19
CA SER A 70 -22.64 9.42 6.07
C SER A 70 -22.71 8.26 5.06
N ASN A 71 -23.56 7.28 5.36
CA ASN A 71 -23.83 6.09 4.56
C ASN A 71 -24.79 6.33 3.37
N TYR A 72 -25.07 7.56 3.02
CA TYR A 72 -25.98 7.86 1.92
C TYR A 72 -25.19 8.19 0.66
N PRO A 73 -25.76 7.90 -0.53
CA PRO A 73 -25.17 8.33 -1.77
C PRO A 73 -24.83 9.82 -1.70
N ILE A 74 -23.71 10.18 -2.26
CA ILE A 74 -23.34 11.59 -2.38
C ILE A 74 -24.28 12.20 -3.40
N ASP A 75 -25.28 12.93 -2.90
CA ASP A 75 -26.16 13.71 -3.74
C ASP A 75 -25.48 15.02 -4.09
N ASN A 76 -25.03 15.14 -5.33
CA ASN A 76 -24.51 16.39 -5.87
C ASN A 76 -25.55 17.15 -6.71
N GLY A 77 -26.82 16.85 -6.57
CA GLY A 77 -27.89 17.43 -7.36
C GLY A 77 -28.41 16.42 -8.39
N LYS A 78 -29.03 16.85 -9.41
CA LYS A 78 -30.04 16.20 -10.21
C LYS A 78 -29.69 14.94 -11.00
N ASP A 79 -28.41 14.56 -11.16
CA ASP A 79 -28.03 13.39 -11.97
C ASP A 79 -27.19 12.39 -11.20
N LEU A 80 -27.84 11.41 -10.60
CA LEU A 80 -27.18 10.31 -9.87
C LEU A 80 -26.41 9.37 -10.81
N ASN A 81 -26.64 9.43 -12.11
CA ASN A 81 -25.93 8.61 -13.11
C ASN A 81 -24.64 9.28 -13.60
N LYS A 82 -24.46 10.56 -13.27
CA LYS A 82 -23.23 11.25 -13.64
C LYS A 82 -22.01 10.54 -13.07
N CYS A 83 -21.08 10.19 -13.94
CA CYS A 83 -19.92 9.38 -13.61
C CYS A 83 -18.68 10.23 -13.37
N TYR A 84 -17.86 9.78 -12.41
CA TYR A 84 -16.59 10.37 -12.02
C TYR A 84 -15.48 9.34 -12.09
N THR A 85 -14.26 9.79 -12.28
CA THR A 85 -13.07 8.92 -12.39
C THR A 85 -12.12 9.07 -11.19
N GLY A 86 -12.41 9.98 -10.28
CA GLY A 86 -11.60 10.19 -9.09
C GLY A 86 -12.07 11.30 -8.19
N VAL A 87 -11.21 11.67 -7.26
CA VAL A 87 -11.44 12.76 -6.30
C VAL A 87 -10.26 13.70 -6.22
N ALA A 88 -10.53 14.95 -5.80
CA ALA A 88 -9.51 15.89 -5.39
C ALA A 88 -9.92 16.58 -4.08
N PHE A 89 -8.94 16.92 -3.26
CA PHE A 89 -9.11 17.68 -2.04
C PHE A 89 -7.81 18.40 -1.68
N GLU A 90 -7.89 19.47 -0.91
CA GLU A 90 -6.72 20.13 -0.38
C GLU A 90 -6.39 19.64 1.02
N VAL A 91 -5.10 19.40 1.26
CA VAL A 91 -4.55 18.96 2.54
C VAL A 91 -3.56 19.97 3.07
N LYS A 92 -3.62 20.21 4.38
CA LYS A 92 -2.58 20.90 5.16
C LYS A 92 -2.17 19.99 6.29
N GLY A 93 -0.97 19.42 6.22
CA GLY A 93 -0.43 18.54 7.24
C GLY A 93 0.14 19.28 8.45
N ASP A 94 0.66 18.53 9.41
CA ASP A 94 1.25 19.03 10.66
C ASP A 94 2.80 19.05 10.64
N GLY A 95 3.42 18.67 9.52
CA GLY A 95 4.87 18.61 9.35
C GLY A 95 5.50 17.27 9.75
N SER A 96 4.72 16.34 10.29
CA SER A 96 5.19 15.00 10.65
C SER A 96 5.49 14.16 9.40
N ASN A 97 6.28 13.09 9.58
CA ASN A 97 6.51 12.11 8.52
C ASN A 97 5.40 11.03 8.46
N GLU A 98 4.23 11.32 9.01
CA GLU A 98 3.10 10.42 9.01
C GLU A 98 2.29 10.53 7.72
N TRP A 99 1.33 9.60 7.55
CA TRP A 99 0.49 9.50 6.36
C TRP A 99 -0.97 9.49 6.78
N GLY A 100 -1.77 10.36 6.17
CA GLY A 100 -3.21 10.27 6.18
C GLY A 100 -3.69 9.27 5.14
N SER A 101 -4.96 8.89 5.23
CA SER A 101 -5.59 8.03 4.23
C SER A 101 -7.02 8.47 3.94
N ILE A 102 -7.46 8.15 2.72
CA ILE A 102 -8.85 8.23 2.31
C ILE A 102 -9.29 6.87 1.78
N THR A 103 -10.49 6.46 2.16
CA THR A 103 -11.19 5.31 1.60
C THR A 103 -12.51 5.77 1.00
N ILE A 104 -12.79 5.35 -0.21
CA ILE A 104 -14.07 5.55 -0.88
C ILE A 104 -14.70 4.19 -1.06
N SER A 105 -15.96 4.07 -0.66
CA SER A 105 -16.73 2.83 -0.77
C SER A 105 -17.97 3.05 -1.64
N GLU A 106 -18.20 2.10 -2.53
CA GLU A 106 -19.46 1.94 -3.23
C GLU A 106 -20.53 1.40 -2.27
N ILE A 107 -21.80 1.59 -2.60
CA ILE A 107 -22.93 1.06 -1.82
C ILE A 107 -22.86 -0.46 -1.65
N SER A 108 -22.33 -1.17 -2.64
CA SER A 108 -22.08 -2.63 -2.60
C SER A 108 -20.87 -3.06 -1.78
N MET A 109 -20.25 -2.15 -1.02
CA MET A 109 -19.05 -2.39 -0.19
C MET A 109 -17.74 -2.59 -0.97
N ILE A 110 -17.74 -2.42 -2.29
CA ILE A 110 -16.50 -2.33 -3.06
C ILE A 110 -15.79 -1.03 -2.68
N SER A 111 -14.53 -1.11 -2.30
CA SER A 111 -13.83 0.03 -1.73
C SER A 111 -12.42 0.18 -2.29
N GLY A 112 -11.99 1.44 -2.44
CA GLY A 112 -10.63 1.81 -2.76
C GLY A 112 -10.04 2.71 -1.68
N ARG A 113 -8.75 2.55 -1.40
CA ARG A 113 -8.02 3.40 -0.44
C ARG A 113 -6.80 4.05 -1.07
N TYR A 114 -6.47 5.23 -0.56
CA TYR A 114 -5.27 5.97 -0.96
C TYR A 114 -4.62 6.62 0.25
N TYR A 115 -3.29 6.59 0.31
CA TYR A 115 -2.52 7.21 1.39
C TYR A 115 -1.77 8.42 0.86
N PHE A 116 -1.71 9.48 1.67
CA PHE A 116 -1.04 10.74 1.32
C PHE A 116 -0.18 11.25 2.49
N PRO A 117 0.99 11.86 2.21
CA PRO A 117 1.87 12.37 3.26
C PRO A 117 1.28 13.62 3.91
N VAL A 118 1.47 13.77 5.25
CA VAL A 118 1.05 14.95 6.01
C VAL A 118 2.22 15.86 6.40
N LYS A 119 3.36 15.68 5.73
CA LYS A 119 4.58 16.46 5.97
C LYS A 119 4.45 17.92 5.53
N ASN A 120 3.69 18.20 4.48
CA ASN A 120 3.54 19.56 3.98
C ASN A 120 2.60 20.38 4.88
N THR A 121 3.12 21.46 5.47
CA THR A 121 2.35 22.36 6.35
C THR A 121 1.64 23.48 5.60
N LYS A 122 1.78 23.56 4.28
CA LYS A 122 1.01 24.46 3.42
C LYS A 122 -0.13 23.71 2.76
N TRP A 123 -1.20 24.41 2.40
CA TRP A 123 -2.28 23.83 1.62
C TRP A 123 -1.75 23.37 0.26
N HIS A 124 -2.05 22.14 -0.10
CA HIS A 124 -1.73 21.55 -1.41
C HIS A 124 -2.83 20.57 -1.82
N GLU A 125 -3.01 20.43 -3.12
CA GLU A 125 -4.01 19.53 -3.66
C GLU A 125 -3.51 18.09 -3.72
N VAL A 126 -4.38 17.17 -3.33
CA VAL A 126 -4.26 15.72 -3.58
C VAL A 126 -5.32 15.37 -4.61
N ARG A 127 -4.89 14.82 -5.75
CA ARG A 127 -5.77 14.29 -6.80
C ARG A 127 -5.49 12.81 -6.96
N VAL A 128 -6.53 12.00 -6.95
CA VAL A 128 -6.38 10.54 -7.10
C VAL A 128 -7.48 9.97 -7.97
N SER A 129 -7.07 9.22 -9.01
CA SER A 129 -7.97 8.42 -9.83
C SER A 129 -8.48 7.22 -9.02
N PHE A 130 -9.73 6.82 -9.23
CA PHE A 130 -10.26 5.58 -8.64
C PHE A 130 -9.43 4.35 -9.05
N ALA A 131 -8.89 4.33 -10.25
CA ALA A 131 -8.01 3.26 -10.74
C ALA A 131 -6.66 3.20 -10.02
N ASP A 132 -6.17 4.33 -9.46
CA ASP A 132 -4.93 4.38 -8.68
C ASP A 132 -5.15 4.00 -7.21
N MET A 133 -6.38 4.00 -6.73
CA MET A 133 -6.70 3.56 -5.37
C MET A 133 -6.45 2.05 -5.22
N ALA A 134 -5.88 1.66 -4.10
CA ALA A 134 -5.68 0.25 -3.78
C ALA A 134 -7.00 -0.38 -3.29
N PRO A 135 -7.24 -1.67 -3.51
CA PRO A 135 -8.38 -2.36 -2.93
C PRO A 135 -8.42 -2.20 -1.41
N SER A 136 -9.59 -1.90 -0.86
CA SER A 136 -9.80 -1.76 0.58
C SER A 136 -10.77 -2.84 1.06
N GLY A 137 -10.27 -4.07 1.17
CA GLY A 137 -11.02 -5.25 1.58
C GLY A 137 -10.52 -6.49 0.87
N ASP A 138 -10.72 -7.64 1.51
CA ASP A 138 -10.12 -8.91 1.07
C ASP A 138 -10.83 -9.52 -0.14
N HIS A 139 -12.06 -9.10 -0.40
CA HIS A 139 -12.94 -9.68 -1.41
C HIS A 139 -13.25 -8.70 -2.57
N THR A 140 -12.43 -7.67 -2.75
CA THR A 140 -12.61 -6.69 -3.81
C THR A 140 -11.31 -6.43 -4.58
N LEU A 141 -11.44 -6.14 -5.86
CA LEU A 141 -10.34 -5.68 -6.72
C LEU A 141 -10.19 -4.15 -6.73
N GLY A 142 -10.90 -3.46 -5.85
CA GLY A 142 -10.92 -2.01 -5.76
C GLY A 142 -12.05 -1.38 -6.56
N LEU A 143 -12.04 -0.06 -6.62
CA LEU A 143 -13.08 0.70 -7.31
C LEU A 143 -12.99 0.53 -8.83
N PRO A 144 -14.13 0.58 -9.54
CA PRO A 144 -14.11 0.72 -10.99
C PRO A 144 -13.44 2.05 -11.38
N ALA A 145 -12.75 2.07 -12.51
CA ALA A 145 -12.06 3.28 -12.99
C ALA A 145 -13.00 4.47 -13.20
N LYS A 146 -14.30 4.20 -13.38
CA LYS A 146 -15.36 5.21 -13.53
C LYS A 146 -16.59 4.75 -12.76
N MET A 147 -17.18 5.63 -11.96
CA MET A 147 -18.28 5.29 -11.05
C MET A 147 -19.36 6.39 -11.04
N PRO A 148 -20.66 6.03 -11.16
CA PRO A 148 -21.74 6.96 -10.97
C PRO A 148 -21.76 7.55 -9.55
N VAL A 149 -22.07 8.83 -9.40
CA VAL A 149 -22.12 9.47 -8.09
C VAL A 149 -23.14 8.81 -7.16
N GLY A 150 -24.27 8.36 -7.69
CA GLY A 150 -25.29 7.65 -6.91
C GLY A 150 -24.83 6.32 -6.31
N LYS A 151 -23.71 5.78 -6.77
CA LYS A 151 -23.11 4.57 -6.18
C LYS A 151 -22.07 4.84 -5.10
N ILE A 152 -21.62 6.08 -4.92
CA ILE A 152 -20.66 6.43 -3.88
C ILE A 152 -21.41 6.48 -2.54
N GLY A 153 -21.21 5.43 -1.73
CA GLY A 153 -21.91 5.29 -0.45
C GLY A 153 -21.20 5.95 0.71
N GLN A 154 -19.85 5.93 0.70
CA GLN A 154 -19.09 6.31 1.88
C GLN A 154 -17.72 6.92 1.54
N ILE A 155 -17.29 7.89 2.35
CA ILE A 155 -15.94 8.47 2.32
C ILE A 155 -15.39 8.44 3.75
N ASN A 156 -14.26 7.79 3.94
CA ASN A 156 -13.58 7.69 5.25
C ASN A 156 -12.22 8.36 5.16
N PHE A 157 -11.80 9.00 6.25
CA PHE A 157 -10.43 9.46 6.44
C PHE A 157 -9.80 8.75 7.63
N ASN A 158 -8.58 8.30 7.46
CA ASN A 158 -7.84 7.38 8.30
C ASN A 158 -8.49 5.98 8.35
N ASP A 159 -7.65 5.00 8.51
CA ASP A 159 -8.05 3.62 8.78
C ASP A 159 -7.12 3.01 9.83
N ARG A 160 -7.40 1.75 10.23
CA ARG A 160 -6.59 1.03 11.22
C ARG A 160 -5.12 0.93 10.86
N TRP A 161 -4.78 1.00 9.57
CA TRP A 161 -3.43 0.87 9.07
C TRP A 161 -2.67 2.19 9.02
N THR A 162 -3.36 3.31 9.17
CA THR A 162 -2.76 4.64 9.07
C THR A 162 -1.60 4.84 10.06
N ILE A 163 -1.60 4.15 11.20
CA ILE A 163 -0.53 4.24 12.21
C ILE A 163 0.13 2.91 12.55
N ASN A 164 -0.38 1.79 12.07
CA ASN A 164 0.12 0.48 12.49
C ASN A 164 1.41 0.06 11.74
N TRP A 165 2.31 1.01 11.56
CA TRP A 165 3.56 0.71 10.90
C TRP A 165 4.59 0.19 11.89
N CYS A 166 4.97 -1.06 11.76
CA CYS A 166 6.19 -1.56 12.39
C CYS A 166 6.25 -1.53 13.93
N ASN A 167 5.13 -1.68 14.62
CA ASN A 167 5.06 -1.84 16.07
C ASN A 167 5.71 -0.71 16.92
N ALA A 168 5.92 0.49 16.35
CA ALA A 168 6.46 1.60 17.10
C ALA A 168 5.34 2.29 17.90
N LYS A 169 5.63 2.69 19.13
CA LYS A 169 4.81 3.69 19.84
C LYS A 169 4.87 4.98 19.03
N ARG A 170 3.76 5.37 18.41
CA ARG A 170 3.72 6.55 17.57
C ARG A 170 3.14 7.73 18.29
N LYS A 171 3.66 8.90 17.95
CA LYS A 171 3.04 10.17 18.32
C LYS A 171 1.76 10.34 17.50
N GLY A 172 0.75 10.94 18.09
CA GLY A 172 -0.41 11.38 17.35
C GLY A 172 -0.02 12.38 16.26
N PHE A 173 -0.79 12.45 15.20
CA PHE A 173 -0.62 13.43 14.13
C PHE A 173 -1.97 14.00 13.71
N SER A 174 -1.96 15.09 12.96
CA SER A 174 -3.19 15.70 12.47
C SER A 174 -2.98 16.33 11.09
N TYR A 175 -4.09 16.51 10.38
CA TYR A 175 -4.11 17.26 9.14
C TYR A 175 -5.46 17.93 8.95
N LYS A 176 -5.50 18.91 8.06
CA LYS A 176 -6.73 19.61 7.69
C LYS A 176 -7.09 19.30 6.25
N ILE A 177 -8.37 19.18 5.97
CA ILE A 177 -8.92 18.94 4.63
C ILE A 177 -9.93 20.03 4.30
N ARG A 178 -9.93 20.48 3.05
CA ARG A 178 -10.95 21.35 2.45
C ARG A 178 -11.12 21.06 0.96
N ASN A 179 -12.07 21.71 0.33
CA ASN A 179 -12.30 21.65 -1.13
C ASN A 179 -12.40 20.23 -1.68
N PHE A 180 -13.14 19.36 -0.98
CA PHE A 180 -13.35 17.99 -1.43
C PHE A 180 -14.30 17.96 -2.65
N ARG A 181 -13.82 17.37 -3.75
CA ARG A 181 -14.50 17.36 -5.05
C ARG A 181 -14.45 16.00 -5.70
N LEU A 182 -15.49 15.68 -6.47
CA LEU A 182 -15.48 14.59 -7.45
C LEU A 182 -14.94 15.11 -8.79
N ILE A 183 -14.15 14.33 -9.49
CA ILE A 183 -13.49 14.69 -10.75
C ILE A 183 -13.99 13.79 -11.87
N GLU A 184 -14.48 14.39 -12.95
CA GLU A 184 -15.05 13.66 -14.07
C GLU A 184 -14.01 12.99 -14.97
N ASP A 185 -12.85 13.63 -15.14
CA ASP A 185 -11.77 13.12 -16.00
C ASP A 185 -10.40 13.31 -15.31
N ILE A 186 -10.02 12.33 -14.51
CA ILE A 186 -8.67 12.20 -13.99
C ILE A 186 -8.06 10.90 -14.51
N LYS A 187 -6.94 11.02 -15.19
CA LYS A 187 -6.24 9.86 -15.73
C LYS A 187 -5.45 9.15 -14.64
N PRO A 188 -5.41 7.81 -14.65
CA PRO A 188 -4.50 7.06 -13.78
C PRO A 188 -3.06 7.51 -13.99
N THR A 189 -2.31 7.57 -12.90
CA THR A 189 -0.88 7.92 -12.91
C THR A 189 0.01 6.68 -12.93
N ILE A 190 -0.53 5.51 -12.61
CA ILE A 190 0.18 4.24 -12.55
C ILE A 190 -0.08 3.47 -13.86
N ASP A 191 0.93 3.41 -14.72
CA ASP A 191 0.88 2.57 -15.94
C ASP A 191 1.49 1.19 -15.62
N THR A 192 0.63 0.17 -15.57
CA THR A 192 1.01 -1.22 -15.29
C THR A 192 1.18 -2.08 -16.54
N LYS A 193 1.13 -1.48 -17.73
CA LYS A 193 1.29 -2.21 -18.98
C LYS A 193 2.75 -2.66 -19.17
N ASN A 194 2.93 -3.89 -19.62
CA ASN A 194 4.24 -4.45 -20.02
C ASN A 194 5.32 -4.42 -18.91
N VAL A 195 4.91 -4.55 -17.64
CA VAL A 195 5.86 -4.61 -16.53
C VAL A 195 6.49 -6.00 -16.41
N LYS A 196 7.80 -6.03 -16.12
CA LYS A 196 8.56 -7.26 -15.82
C LYS A 196 9.61 -6.96 -14.75
N ALA A 197 9.83 -7.90 -13.86
CA ALA A 197 10.89 -7.77 -12.87
C ALA A 197 12.26 -7.80 -13.55
N ARG A 198 13.18 -6.97 -13.05
CA ARG A 198 14.60 -7.03 -13.42
C ARG A 198 15.15 -8.41 -13.09
N PRO A 199 15.98 -9.04 -13.93
CA PRO A 199 16.64 -10.30 -13.58
C PRO A 199 17.46 -10.17 -12.30
N LEU A 200 17.33 -11.13 -11.38
CA LEU A 200 18.12 -11.12 -10.14
C LEU A 200 19.62 -11.20 -10.43
N ALA A 201 20.03 -11.89 -11.48
CA ALA A 201 21.41 -11.98 -11.93
C ALA A 201 22.06 -10.61 -12.20
N ASP A 202 21.30 -9.65 -12.73
CA ASP A 202 21.78 -8.29 -12.97
C ASP A 202 22.05 -7.54 -11.66
N VAL A 203 21.22 -7.77 -10.64
CA VAL A 203 21.43 -7.18 -9.32
C VAL A 203 22.62 -7.85 -8.60
N ILE A 204 22.78 -9.15 -8.78
CA ILE A 204 23.96 -9.87 -8.26
C ILE A 204 25.24 -9.30 -8.89
N LYS A 205 25.22 -9.00 -10.20
CA LYS A 205 26.34 -8.32 -10.85
C LYS A 205 26.61 -6.96 -10.23
N ASP A 206 25.58 -6.14 -10.01
CA ASP A 206 25.73 -4.84 -9.32
C ASP A 206 26.35 -4.97 -7.92
N MET A 207 25.97 -6.03 -7.17
CA MET A 207 26.56 -6.31 -5.85
C MET A 207 28.05 -6.65 -5.96
N LYS A 208 28.45 -7.48 -6.94
CA LYS A 208 29.85 -7.84 -7.21
C LYS A 208 30.66 -6.64 -7.68
N ASP A 209 30.07 -5.75 -8.45
CA ASP A 209 30.68 -4.51 -8.95
C ASP A 209 30.81 -3.42 -7.85
N GLY A 210 30.46 -3.70 -6.60
CA GLY A 210 30.54 -2.75 -5.50
C GLY A 210 29.49 -1.63 -5.51
N LYS A 211 28.46 -1.72 -6.37
CA LYS A 211 27.44 -0.70 -6.50
C LYS A 211 26.52 -0.65 -5.27
N LYS A 212 25.84 0.49 -5.11
CA LYS A 212 24.81 0.65 -4.08
C LYS A 212 23.58 -0.21 -4.42
N VAL A 213 23.20 -1.09 -3.49
CA VAL A 213 22.03 -1.96 -3.62
C VAL A 213 21.15 -1.86 -2.38
N LEU A 214 19.87 -1.57 -2.59
CA LEU A 214 18.84 -1.58 -1.55
C LEU A 214 18.00 -2.85 -1.70
N VAL A 215 17.95 -3.66 -0.64
CA VAL A 215 17.06 -4.81 -0.50
C VAL A 215 15.92 -4.44 0.43
N THR A 216 14.67 -4.46 -0.05
CA THR A 216 13.48 -4.18 0.76
C THR A 216 12.66 -5.46 0.93
N CYS A 217 12.45 -5.86 2.19
CA CYS A 217 11.62 -7.02 2.52
C CYS A 217 10.23 -6.56 2.94
N PHE A 218 9.25 -6.82 2.06
CA PHE A 218 7.84 -6.57 2.30
C PHE A 218 7.17 -7.81 2.88
N GLY A 219 6.12 -7.61 3.67
CA GLY A 219 5.37 -8.73 4.22
C GLY A 219 4.45 -8.36 5.39
N ASP A 220 4.07 -9.39 6.12
CA ASP A 220 3.18 -9.32 7.29
C ASP A 220 3.95 -9.46 8.63
N SER A 221 3.29 -9.98 9.66
CA SER A 221 3.88 -10.18 11.00
C SER A 221 5.12 -11.09 10.99
N ILE A 222 5.21 -12.03 10.07
CA ILE A 222 6.37 -12.94 9.94
C ILE A 222 7.60 -12.14 9.50
N THR A 223 7.45 -11.29 8.50
CA THR A 223 8.51 -10.39 8.05
C THR A 223 8.83 -9.31 9.08
N ALA A 224 7.81 -8.74 9.72
CA ALA A 224 7.97 -7.76 10.79
C ALA A 224 8.69 -8.30 12.03
N GLY A 225 8.78 -9.62 12.20
CA GLY A 225 9.39 -10.26 13.36
C GLY A 225 8.59 -10.01 14.62
N THR A 226 7.27 -10.20 14.56
CA THR A 226 6.36 -9.99 15.70
C THR A 226 6.83 -10.78 16.92
N GLY A 227 7.06 -10.05 18.01
CA GLY A 227 7.52 -10.62 19.29
C GLY A 227 8.97 -11.10 19.33
N LEU A 228 9.78 -10.81 18.30
CA LEU A 228 11.20 -11.19 18.26
C LEU A 228 12.09 -10.24 19.09
N GLY A 229 11.62 -9.04 19.39
CA GLY A 229 12.42 -8.02 20.08
C GLY A 229 13.26 -7.17 19.10
N PRO A 230 14.57 -7.08 19.31
CA PRO A 230 15.41 -6.17 18.54
C PRO A 230 15.34 -6.36 17.03
N THR A 231 15.38 -5.23 16.29
CA THR A 231 15.20 -5.19 14.84
C THR A 231 16.26 -5.97 14.08
N GLU A 232 17.49 -5.97 14.57
CA GLU A 232 18.65 -6.66 13.99
C GLU A 232 18.51 -8.19 13.91
N LYS A 233 17.60 -8.76 14.66
CA LYS A 233 17.29 -10.20 14.63
C LYS A 233 16.36 -10.60 13.49
N ARG A 234 15.72 -9.64 12.80
CA ARG A 234 14.82 -9.92 11.69
C ARG A 234 15.57 -10.42 10.48
N TYR A 235 14.99 -11.38 9.76
CA TYR A 235 15.63 -11.97 8.59
C TYR A 235 16.01 -10.92 7.53
N ALA A 236 15.20 -9.87 7.37
CA ALA A 236 15.50 -8.78 6.44
C ALA A 236 16.84 -8.10 6.73
N ILE A 237 17.13 -7.84 8.01
CA ILE A 237 18.37 -7.20 8.44
C ILE A 237 19.54 -8.19 8.42
N LEU A 238 19.30 -9.43 8.85
CA LEU A 238 20.27 -10.52 8.77
C LEU A 238 20.72 -10.77 7.32
N LEU A 239 19.78 -10.81 6.37
CA LEU A 239 20.08 -10.96 4.95
C LEU A 239 21.01 -9.85 4.45
N GLY A 240 20.71 -8.58 4.78
CA GLY A 240 21.58 -7.47 4.40
C GLY A 240 23.00 -7.58 4.94
N LYS A 241 23.16 -8.06 6.19
CA LYS A 241 24.47 -8.34 6.78
C LYS A 241 25.19 -9.44 6.00
N MET A 242 24.53 -10.57 5.79
CA MET A 242 25.10 -11.72 5.05
C MET A 242 25.49 -11.36 3.62
N LEU A 243 24.67 -10.54 2.92
CA LEU A 243 24.99 -10.07 1.57
C LEU A 243 26.25 -9.18 1.55
N ARG A 244 26.38 -8.22 2.50
CA ARG A 244 27.61 -7.41 2.62
C ARG A 244 28.85 -8.25 2.80
N GLU A 245 28.77 -9.24 3.68
CA GLU A 245 29.88 -10.17 3.95
C GLU A 245 30.23 -11.01 2.72
N SER A 246 29.22 -11.61 2.06
CA SER A 246 29.42 -12.49 0.91
C SER A 246 29.97 -11.76 -0.32
N PHE A 247 29.54 -10.53 -0.57
CA PHE A 247 29.98 -9.73 -1.73
C PHE A 247 31.11 -8.77 -1.39
N LYS A 248 31.55 -8.68 -0.13
CA LYS A 248 32.52 -7.68 0.36
C LYS A 248 32.14 -6.25 -0.07
N ASN A 249 30.86 -5.95 -0.05
CA ASN A 249 30.28 -4.69 -0.53
C ASN A 249 29.46 -4.01 0.58
N ASN A 250 30.06 -3.00 1.23
CA ASN A 250 29.42 -2.23 2.29
C ASN A 250 28.30 -1.29 1.80
N ASN A 251 28.12 -1.11 0.48
CA ASN A 251 27.07 -0.30 -0.12
C ASN A 251 25.74 -1.05 -0.22
N ILE A 252 25.68 -2.32 0.19
CA ILE A 252 24.44 -3.08 0.27
C ILE A 252 23.71 -2.72 1.56
N THR A 253 22.48 -2.26 1.42
CA THR A 253 21.59 -1.94 2.55
C THR A 253 20.33 -2.80 2.49
N SER A 254 19.74 -3.06 3.64
CA SER A 254 18.46 -3.77 3.72
C SER A 254 17.51 -3.10 4.67
N GLN A 255 16.22 -3.21 4.39
CA GLN A 255 15.16 -2.70 5.25
C GLN A 255 14.00 -3.67 5.32
N CYS A 256 13.27 -3.58 6.41
CA CYS A 256 12.02 -4.31 6.63
C CYS A 256 10.85 -3.34 6.50
N VAL A 257 9.92 -3.66 5.61
CA VAL A 257 8.68 -2.92 5.37
C VAL A 257 7.53 -3.91 5.49
N ALA A 258 7.05 -4.09 6.71
CA ALA A 258 6.07 -5.13 7.02
C ALA A 258 5.17 -4.72 8.18
N ILE A 259 3.91 -5.13 8.15
CA ILE A 259 2.92 -4.82 9.18
C ILE A 259 2.20 -6.09 9.61
N GLY A 260 2.15 -6.31 10.93
CA GLY A 260 1.44 -7.45 11.50
C GLY A 260 -0.05 -7.47 11.13
N GLY A 261 -0.55 -8.64 10.71
CA GLY A 261 -1.94 -8.82 10.28
C GLY A 261 -2.24 -8.33 8.86
N ALA A 262 -1.25 -7.85 8.11
CA ALA A 262 -1.45 -7.35 6.75
C ALA A 262 -1.88 -8.43 5.77
N HIS A 263 -2.76 -8.07 4.86
CA HIS A 263 -3.10 -8.81 3.64
C HIS A 263 -2.41 -8.16 2.43
N THR A 264 -2.41 -8.86 1.30
CA THR A 264 -1.73 -8.39 0.08
C THR A 264 -2.32 -7.07 -0.42
N ASN A 265 -3.64 -6.91 -0.40
CA ASN A 265 -4.33 -5.68 -0.76
C ASN A 265 -3.92 -4.48 0.12
N ASP A 266 -3.63 -4.71 1.40
CA ASP A 266 -3.12 -3.66 2.28
C ASP A 266 -1.75 -3.16 1.81
N SER A 267 -0.84 -4.08 1.49
CA SER A 267 0.50 -3.76 1.00
C SER A 267 0.50 -2.95 -0.30
N ILE A 268 -0.52 -3.14 -1.17
CA ILE A 268 -0.70 -2.32 -2.38
C ILE A 268 -0.90 -0.85 -2.01
N GLY A 269 -1.74 -0.57 -1.01
CA GLY A 269 -2.04 0.79 -0.57
C GLY A 269 -0.83 1.53 0.00
N TRP A 270 0.13 0.81 0.56
CA TRP A 270 1.29 1.39 1.23
C TRP A 270 2.51 1.64 0.34
N LEU A 271 2.47 1.21 -0.92
CA LEU A 271 3.65 1.29 -1.80
C LEU A 271 4.27 2.69 -1.88
N ASP A 272 3.47 3.74 -2.01
CA ASP A 272 4.00 5.12 -2.08
C ASP A 272 4.77 5.49 -0.82
N ARG A 273 4.23 5.17 0.35
CA ARG A 273 4.89 5.38 1.63
C ARG A 273 6.16 4.55 1.74
N ASP A 274 6.08 3.29 1.36
CA ASP A 274 7.14 2.32 1.57
C ASP A 274 8.34 2.57 0.66
N LEU A 275 8.11 3.23 -0.48
CA LEU A 275 9.14 3.64 -1.43
C LEU A 275 9.78 5.01 -1.10
N THR A 276 9.33 5.72 -0.06
CA THR A 276 9.90 7.03 0.32
C THR A 276 11.38 6.96 0.71
N LYS A 277 11.86 5.81 1.15
CA LYS A 277 13.27 5.58 1.49
C LYS A 277 14.14 5.19 0.29
N GLY A 278 13.56 5.14 -0.89
CA GLY A 278 14.22 4.80 -2.15
C GLY A 278 13.63 3.56 -2.81
N ASN A 279 13.77 3.52 -4.12
CA ASN A 279 13.34 2.37 -4.91
C ASN A 279 14.28 1.18 -4.66
N PRO A 280 13.75 0.00 -4.29
CA PRO A 280 14.58 -1.17 -4.07
C PRO A 280 15.19 -1.70 -5.37
N ASN A 281 16.43 -2.15 -5.30
CA ASN A 281 17.02 -2.98 -6.36
C ASN A 281 16.49 -4.43 -6.28
N VAL A 282 16.22 -4.89 -5.05
CA VAL A 282 15.55 -6.17 -4.77
C VAL A 282 14.39 -5.94 -3.82
N ALA A 283 13.22 -6.41 -4.17
CA ALA A 283 12.06 -6.50 -3.31
C ALA A 283 11.76 -7.97 -2.99
N THR A 284 11.65 -8.33 -1.72
CA THR A 284 11.10 -9.64 -1.34
C THR A 284 9.66 -9.46 -0.84
N MET A 285 8.78 -10.41 -1.14
CA MET A 285 7.41 -10.42 -0.64
C MET A 285 7.11 -11.75 0.02
N LEU A 286 6.87 -11.70 1.34
CA LEU A 286 6.37 -12.82 2.14
C LEU A 286 5.02 -12.43 2.74
N ILE A 287 3.95 -12.87 2.10
CA ILE A 287 2.57 -12.58 2.51
C ILE A 287 1.66 -13.73 2.08
N GLY A 288 0.47 -13.84 2.67
CA GLY A 288 -0.51 -14.86 2.30
C GLY A 288 -1.09 -15.60 3.51
N PHE A 289 -0.37 -15.66 4.63
CA PHE A 289 -0.88 -16.31 5.83
C PHE A 289 -2.18 -15.66 6.33
N ASN A 290 -2.21 -14.34 6.41
CA ASN A 290 -3.39 -13.59 6.84
C ASN A 290 -4.50 -13.61 5.78
N ASN A 291 -4.17 -13.60 4.50
CA ASN A 291 -5.13 -13.73 3.40
C ASN A 291 -5.96 -15.00 3.56
N ARG A 292 -5.33 -16.14 3.84
CA ARG A 292 -6.02 -17.39 4.15
C ARG A 292 -6.83 -17.30 5.43
N SER A 293 -6.33 -16.59 6.46
CA SER A 293 -7.05 -16.39 7.72
C SER A 293 -8.32 -15.56 7.52
N GLY A 294 -8.29 -14.58 6.61
CA GLY A 294 -9.44 -13.78 6.20
C GLY A 294 -10.38 -14.48 5.22
N ALA A 295 -10.21 -15.78 4.98
CA ALA A 295 -10.98 -16.57 4.03
C ALA A 295 -10.93 -16.05 2.58
N GLN A 296 -9.86 -15.36 2.21
CA GLN A 296 -9.64 -14.91 0.83
C GLN A 296 -9.47 -16.11 -0.10
N THR A 297 -10.09 -16.07 -1.27
CA THR A 297 -9.91 -17.12 -2.28
C THR A 297 -8.51 -17.06 -2.91
N ALA A 298 -8.07 -18.18 -3.50
CA ALA A 298 -6.79 -18.24 -4.20
C ALA A 298 -6.75 -17.28 -5.39
N GLU A 299 -7.88 -17.13 -6.10
CA GLU A 299 -8.03 -16.21 -7.23
C GLU A 299 -7.90 -14.74 -6.79
N MET A 300 -8.53 -14.38 -5.68
CA MET A 300 -8.44 -13.02 -5.14
C MET A 300 -7.02 -12.74 -4.63
N TYR A 301 -6.40 -13.70 -3.97
CA TYR A 301 -4.99 -13.58 -3.58
C TYR A 301 -4.07 -13.38 -4.79
N ARG A 302 -4.28 -14.16 -5.87
CA ARG A 302 -3.57 -13.99 -7.14
C ARG A 302 -3.70 -12.57 -7.66
N ALA A 303 -4.92 -12.09 -7.79
CA ALA A 303 -5.20 -10.77 -8.35
C ALA A 303 -4.52 -9.65 -7.54
N HIS A 304 -4.58 -9.73 -6.21
CA HIS A 304 -3.90 -8.77 -5.34
C HIS A 304 -2.37 -8.86 -5.44
N LEU A 305 -1.80 -10.07 -5.52
CA LEU A 305 -0.35 -10.25 -5.67
C LEU A 305 0.14 -9.71 -7.02
N GLU A 306 -0.58 -9.98 -8.10
CA GLU A 306 -0.29 -9.44 -9.43
C GLU A 306 -0.37 -7.91 -9.41
N MET A 307 -1.42 -7.33 -8.83
CA MET A 307 -1.58 -5.87 -8.71
C MET A 307 -0.43 -5.24 -7.88
N TRP A 308 0.01 -5.88 -6.80
CA TRP A 308 1.15 -5.41 -6.03
C TRP A 308 2.43 -5.39 -6.86
N ILE A 309 2.72 -6.47 -7.59
CA ILE A 309 3.88 -6.57 -8.47
C ILE A 309 3.83 -5.51 -9.56
N GLU A 310 2.71 -5.41 -10.26
CA GLU A 310 2.53 -4.46 -11.35
C GLU A 310 2.73 -3.02 -10.90
N ARG A 311 2.15 -2.62 -9.77
CA ARG A 311 2.31 -1.28 -9.22
C ARG A 311 3.74 -1.02 -8.76
N LEU A 312 4.39 -1.97 -8.08
CA LEU A 312 5.80 -1.82 -7.69
C LEU A 312 6.69 -1.63 -8.92
N LEU A 313 6.54 -2.48 -9.94
CA LEU A 313 7.35 -2.41 -11.16
C LEU A 313 7.11 -1.12 -11.94
N ALA A 314 5.87 -0.68 -12.07
CA ALA A 314 5.54 0.60 -12.68
C ALA A 314 6.23 1.77 -11.95
N LYS A 315 6.10 1.83 -10.62
CA LYS A 315 6.73 2.89 -9.78
C LYS A 315 8.25 2.85 -9.84
N THR A 316 8.86 1.69 -9.97
CA THR A 316 10.32 1.53 -10.06
C THR A 316 10.84 1.47 -11.48
N LYS A 317 9.96 1.66 -12.50
CA LYS A 317 10.30 1.64 -13.93
C LYS A 317 11.03 0.35 -14.33
N ASN A 318 10.53 -0.80 -13.87
CA ASN A 318 11.10 -2.15 -14.07
C ASN A 318 12.54 -2.33 -13.57
N LYS A 319 13.02 -1.48 -12.66
CA LYS A 319 14.41 -1.54 -12.14
C LYS A 319 14.58 -2.46 -10.93
N THR A 320 13.49 -3.04 -10.42
CA THR A 320 13.48 -3.90 -9.24
C THR A 320 13.43 -5.37 -9.62
N ALA A 321 14.34 -6.17 -9.07
CA ALA A 321 14.20 -7.63 -9.06
C ALA A 321 13.25 -8.02 -7.92
N ILE A 322 12.33 -8.94 -8.19
CA ILE A 322 11.34 -9.39 -7.20
C ILE A 322 11.62 -10.84 -6.82
N ILE A 323 11.67 -11.10 -5.52
CA ILE A 323 11.75 -12.45 -4.95
C ILE A 323 10.44 -12.71 -4.22
N LEU A 324 9.62 -13.61 -4.74
CA LEU A 324 8.44 -14.08 -4.05
C LEU A 324 8.82 -15.20 -3.08
N ILE A 325 8.39 -15.06 -1.86
CA ILE A 325 8.51 -16.09 -0.83
C ILE A 325 7.11 -16.66 -0.65
N PRO A 326 6.85 -17.90 -1.10
CA PRO A 326 5.53 -18.50 -0.99
C PRO A 326 5.03 -18.50 0.45
N SER A 327 3.73 -18.37 0.63
CA SER A 327 3.12 -18.35 1.95
C SER A 327 3.55 -19.56 2.77
N VAL A 328 4.15 -19.32 3.93
CA VAL A 328 4.70 -20.37 4.78
C VAL A 328 3.61 -20.96 5.68
N PRO A 329 3.65 -22.27 5.95
CA PRO A 329 2.70 -22.91 6.84
C PRO A 329 2.95 -22.47 8.29
N GLY A 330 1.88 -22.10 8.99
CA GLY A 330 1.85 -22.12 10.46
C GLY A 330 1.26 -23.45 10.94
N VAL A 331 1.51 -23.81 12.18
CA VAL A 331 1.02 -25.10 12.72
C VAL A 331 -0.51 -25.25 12.54
N PRO A 332 -1.35 -24.22 12.80
CA PRO A 332 -2.79 -24.34 12.63
C PRO A 332 -3.26 -24.46 11.17
N ARG A 333 -2.36 -24.21 10.20
CA ARG A 333 -2.69 -24.13 8.76
C ARG A 333 -1.64 -24.82 7.91
N TRP A 334 -1.15 -25.95 8.40
CA TRP A 334 -0.02 -26.65 7.79
C TRP A 334 -0.31 -27.05 6.33
N GLU A 335 -1.51 -27.54 6.04
CA GLU A 335 -1.89 -27.99 4.69
C GLU A 335 -2.61 -26.90 3.88
N THR A 336 -3.34 -26.02 4.54
CA THR A 336 -4.23 -25.07 3.84
C THR A 336 -3.52 -23.89 3.20
N GLN A 337 -2.18 -23.78 3.30
CA GLN A 337 -1.39 -22.74 2.62
C GLN A 337 -0.91 -23.15 1.23
N ASP A 338 -1.10 -24.41 0.82
CA ASP A 338 -0.52 -24.94 -0.42
C ASP A 338 -1.06 -24.28 -1.69
N ASP A 339 -2.35 -23.94 -1.70
CA ASP A 339 -2.95 -23.22 -2.83
C ASP A 339 -2.38 -21.80 -2.97
N MET A 340 -2.19 -21.08 -1.86
CA MET A 340 -1.55 -19.77 -1.86
C MET A 340 -0.09 -19.87 -2.33
N ALA A 341 0.65 -20.90 -1.89
CA ALA A 341 2.00 -21.14 -2.34
C ALA A 341 2.06 -21.42 -3.86
N LYS A 342 1.15 -22.24 -4.40
CA LYS A 342 1.05 -22.50 -5.85
C LYS A 342 0.86 -21.20 -6.65
N ILE A 343 0.05 -20.28 -6.17
CA ILE A 343 -0.15 -18.97 -6.80
C ILE A 343 1.16 -18.22 -6.94
N ASN A 344 2.00 -18.21 -5.89
CA ASN A 344 3.29 -17.51 -5.96
C ASN A 344 4.18 -18.03 -7.10
N TYR A 345 4.22 -19.36 -7.33
CA TYR A 345 4.98 -19.95 -8.44
C TYR A 345 4.44 -19.52 -9.82
N GLN A 346 3.12 -19.53 -9.98
CA GLN A 346 2.47 -19.14 -11.23
C GLN A 346 2.69 -17.66 -11.55
N VAL A 347 2.52 -16.81 -10.54
CA VAL A 347 2.71 -15.36 -10.68
C VAL A 347 4.20 -15.04 -10.92
N ALA A 348 5.12 -15.72 -10.24
CA ALA A 348 6.55 -15.56 -10.48
C ALA A 348 6.93 -15.81 -11.95
N LYS A 349 6.40 -16.87 -12.54
CA LYS A 349 6.62 -17.18 -13.96
C LYS A 349 6.10 -16.07 -14.89
N LYS A 350 4.91 -15.52 -14.59
CA LYS A 350 4.29 -14.46 -15.39
C LYS A 350 5.13 -13.18 -15.44
N TYR A 351 5.68 -12.76 -14.30
CA TYR A 351 6.36 -11.47 -14.16
C TYR A 351 7.91 -11.57 -14.11
N ASN A 352 8.48 -12.73 -14.40
CA ASN A 352 9.93 -12.98 -14.32
C ASN A 352 10.48 -12.75 -12.89
N CYS A 353 9.70 -13.09 -11.85
CA CYS A 353 10.15 -13.02 -10.48
C CYS A 353 10.93 -14.28 -10.08
N THR A 354 11.85 -14.14 -9.14
CA THR A 354 12.54 -15.27 -8.53
C THR A 354 11.69 -15.86 -7.39
N ILE A 355 11.78 -17.16 -7.14
CA ILE A 355 11.14 -17.84 -6.01
C ILE A 355 12.19 -18.20 -4.96
N CYS A 356 11.89 -17.92 -3.69
CA CYS A 356 12.58 -18.50 -2.54
C CYS A 356 11.69 -19.59 -1.95
N PRO A 357 11.95 -20.89 -2.22
CA PRO A 357 11.03 -21.99 -1.89
C PRO A 357 11.14 -22.45 -0.43
N ILE A 358 11.13 -21.51 0.52
CA ILE A 358 11.36 -21.81 1.94
C ILE A 358 10.21 -22.62 2.53
N GLU A 359 8.99 -22.52 1.99
CA GLU A 359 7.86 -23.33 2.40
C GLU A 359 8.15 -24.83 2.21
N LYS A 360 8.88 -25.22 1.17
CA LYS A 360 9.29 -26.61 0.94
C LYS A 360 10.32 -27.07 2.00
N VAL A 361 11.25 -26.20 2.37
CA VAL A 361 12.21 -26.48 3.45
C VAL A 361 11.47 -26.67 4.76
N ILE A 362 10.52 -25.81 5.06
CA ILE A 362 9.69 -25.91 6.27
C ILE A 362 8.86 -27.19 6.27
N LYS A 363 8.23 -27.54 5.15
CA LYS A 363 7.45 -28.77 5.02
C LYS A 363 8.32 -30.02 5.18
N HIS A 364 9.53 -30.00 4.67
CA HIS A 364 10.48 -31.11 4.87
C HIS A 364 10.90 -31.27 6.34
N ILE A 365 11.02 -30.19 7.10
CA ILE A 365 11.31 -30.21 8.55
C ILE A 365 10.13 -30.85 9.32
N GLY A 366 8.92 -30.67 8.85
CA GLY A 366 7.69 -31.16 9.49
C GLY A 366 7.16 -30.25 10.60
N PRO A 367 5.85 -30.35 10.93
CA PRO A 367 5.16 -29.38 11.79
C PRO A 367 5.67 -29.38 13.23
N PHE A 368 5.98 -30.54 13.77
CA PHE A 368 6.44 -30.67 15.15
C PHE A 368 7.84 -30.07 15.34
N GLU A 369 8.81 -30.46 14.51
CA GLU A 369 10.19 -29.97 14.59
C GLU A 369 10.28 -28.49 14.22
N TYR A 370 9.50 -28.04 13.23
CA TYR A 370 9.45 -26.63 12.87
C TYR A 370 8.93 -25.78 14.02
N ARG A 371 7.82 -26.18 14.66
CA ARG A 371 7.29 -25.50 15.84
C ARG A 371 8.32 -25.45 16.98
N LYS A 372 8.93 -26.57 17.31
CA LYS A 372 9.84 -26.70 18.43
C LYS A 372 11.11 -25.85 18.27
N LYS A 373 11.70 -25.86 17.07
CA LYS A 373 13.02 -25.24 16.82
C LYS A 373 12.93 -23.81 16.29
N PHE A 374 11.93 -23.49 15.48
CA PHE A 374 11.93 -22.29 14.66
C PHE A 374 10.77 -21.32 14.93
N LEU A 375 9.76 -21.72 15.69
CA LEU A 375 8.66 -20.83 16.04
C LEU A 375 8.73 -20.40 17.50
N LYS A 376 8.26 -19.16 17.74
CA LYS A 376 8.06 -18.62 19.07
C LYS A 376 6.71 -19.05 19.65
N ASP A 377 5.72 -19.07 18.79
CA ASP A 377 4.35 -19.51 19.05
C ASP A 377 3.96 -20.56 17.98
N GLN A 378 2.73 -20.55 17.50
CA GLN A 378 2.30 -21.50 16.45
C GLN A 378 2.50 -20.95 15.03
N ILE A 379 2.92 -19.70 14.87
CA ILE A 379 2.92 -18.97 13.59
C ILE A 379 4.24 -18.21 13.40
N HIS A 380 4.66 -17.44 14.40
CA HIS A 380 5.73 -16.46 14.25
C HIS A 380 7.10 -17.07 14.47
N PRO A 381 8.05 -16.90 13.54
CA PRO A 381 9.40 -17.39 13.70
C PRO A 381 10.11 -16.76 14.91
N ASN A 382 10.85 -17.58 15.63
CA ASN A 382 11.82 -17.14 16.63
C ASN A 382 13.13 -16.72 15.93
N GLN A 383 14.19 -16.44 16.71
CA GLN A 383 15.47 -16.03 16.14
C GLN A 383 16.06 -17.09 15.17
N ALA A 384 15.97 -18.37 15.51
CA ALA A 384 16.46 -19.45 14.63
C ALA A 384 15.63 -19.54 13.34
N GLY A 385 14.31 -19.30 13.41
CA GLY A 385 13.46 -19.22 12.25
C GLY A 385 13.83 -18.05 11.34
N HIS A 386 14.09 -16.86 11.88
CA HIS A 386 14.56 -15.73 11.09
C HIS A 386 15.95 -15.97 10.46
N GLN A 387 16.85 -16.67 11.16
CA GLN A 387 18.13 -17.09 10.58
C GLN A 387 17.95 -18.08 9.43
N LEU A 388 17.00 -19.03 9.55
CA LEU A 388 16.65 -19.95 8.47
C LEU A 388 16.19 -19.17 7.22
N PHE A 389 15.26 -18.22 7.38
CA PHE A 389 14.77 -17.40 6.26
C PHE A 389 15.89 -16.61 5.58
N ALA A 390 16.77 -15.97 6.37
CA ALA A 390 17.90 -15.23 5.82
C ALA A 390 18.86 -16.11 5.04
N LYS A 391 19.18 -17.33 5.56
CA LYS A 391 20.05 -18.29 4.89
C LYS A 391 19.46 -18.82 3.58
N GLU A 392 18.16 -19.16 3.57
CA GLU A 392 17.50 -19.63 2.33
C GLU A 392 17.45 -18.56 1.26
N LEU A 393 17.17 -17.30 1.66
CA LEU A 393 17.24 -16.17 0.73
C LEU A 393 18.66 -15.94 0.20
N LEU A 394 19.68 -16.01 1.06
CA LEU A 394 21.07 -15.82 0.66
C LEU A 394 21.51 -16.80 -0.44
N LYS A 395 21.04 -18.05 -0.41
CA LYS A 395 21.36 -19.06 -1.44
C LYS A 395 20.99 -18.63 -2.87
N LEU A 396 20.02 -17.71 -3.02
CA LEU A 396 19.64 -17.19 -4.34
C LEU A 396 20.67 -16.23 -4.93
N PHE A 397 21.54 -15.66 -4.10
CA PHE A 397 22.53 -14.65 -4.49
C PHE A 397 23.93 -15.21 -4.65
N VAL A 398 24.27 -16.29 -3.93
CA VAL A 398 25.65 -16.81 -3.83
C VAL A 398 25.83 -18.19 -4.47
N LYS A 399 24.90 -18.58 -5.33
CA LYS A 399 25.04 -19.79 -6.17
C LYS A 399 26.11 -19.65 -7.21
#